data_0c1f2d393f564c156f76b3b4e1e9b946
#
_entry.id   0c1f2d393f564c156f76b3b4e1e9b946
#
_cell.length_a   1.000
_cell.length_b   1.000
_cell.length_c   1.000
_cell.angle_alpha   90.00
_cell.angle_beta   90.00
_cell.angle_gamma   90.00
#
_symmetry.space_group_name_H-M   'P 1'
#
loop_
_entity.id
_entity.type
_entity.pdbx_description
1 polymer ?
#
loop_
_entity_poly.entity_id
_entity_poly.type
_entity_poly.pdbx_seq_one_letter_code
_entity_poly.pdbx_strand_id
1 'polypeptide(L)'
;MGVSVRFETMKSSETEILFCTDGSLLRELLEDPLLQKYSAVMVDEAHERSLNTDVLLGLLKKVTRKRKELRVIVSSATIDAEAFREFFRAETEELELEEDEEEEEKEKKKKGNDDGKFSSSYGQPAILSVEGRRQHPVRTFYSEEPVANYVKASAECAINI
;
A
#
# COMPACT_ATOMS: atom_id res chain seq x y z
N MET A 1 9.16 -18.87 -0.78
CA MET A 1 8.60 -17.88 0.17
C MET A 1 9.57 -17.68 1.33
N GLY A 2 9.69 -16.49 1.88
CA GLY A 2 10.56 -16.16 3.00
C GLY A 2 9.85 -15.26 4.01
N VAL A 3 10.45 -15.14 5.21
CA VAL A 3 9.96 -14.29 6.30
C VAL A 3 11.12 -13.47 6.85
N SER A 4 10.88 -12.20 7.16
CA SER A 4 11.84 -11.32 7.82
C SER A 4 11.14 -10.50 8.90
N VAL A 5 11.49 -10.78 10.14
CA VAL A 5 10.99 -10.09 11.33
C VAL A 5 12.16 -9.58 12.16
N ARG A 6 11.88 -8.84 13.24
CA ARG A 6 12.90 -8.07 13.98
C ARG A 6 14.17 -8.83 14.36
N PHE A 7 14.08 -10.11 14.69
CA PHE A 7 15.22 -10.92 15.16
C PHE A 7 15.43 -12.21 14.37
N GLU A 8 14.59 -12.45 13.36
CA GLU A 8 14.60 -13.67 12.59
C GLU A 8 14.41 -13.38 11.11
N THR A 9 15.28 -13.94 10.28
CA THR A 9 15.15 -13.84 8.83
C THR A 9 15.37 -15.21 8.21
N MET A 10 14.33 -15.72 7.55
CA MET A 10 14.33 -16.96 6.80
C MET A 10 14.10 -16.63 5.31
N LYS A 11 15.19 -16.43 4.57
CA LYS A 11 15.16 -16.20 3.12
C LYS A 11 16.35 -16.87 2.45
N SER A 12 16.19 -17.26 1.19
CA SER A 12 17.24 -17.80 0.34
C SER A 12 17.34 -17.02 -0.97
N SER A 13 18.30 -17.36 -1.81
CA SER A 13 18.42 -16.79 -3.16
C SER A 13 17.22 -17.10 -4.07
N GLU A 14 16.44 -18.14 -3.73
CA GLU A 14 15.24 -18.57 -4.47
C GLU A 14 13.94 -17.96 -3.92
N THR A 15 14.03 -17.06 -2.90
CA THR A 15 12.86 -16.44 -2.31
C THR A 15 12.27 -15.41 -3.26
N GLU A 16 11.10 -15.68 -3.80
CA GLU A 16 10.34 -14.77 -4.68
C GLU A 16 9.37 -13.88 -3.91
N ILE A 17 8.81 -14.37 -2.80
CA ILE A 17 7.88 -13.62 -1.95
C ILE A 17 8.45 -13.57 -0.54
N LEU A 18 8.64 -12.36 -0.02
CA LEU A 18 9.12 -12.11 1.34
C LEU A 18 8.02 -11.46 2.17
N PHE A 19 7.60 -12.13 3.23
CA PHE A 19 6.75 -11.54 4.26
C PHE A 19 7.64 -10.87 5.30
N CYS A 20 7.38 -9.61 5.60
CA CYS A 20 8.17 -8.88 6.59
C CYS A 20 7.28 -7.91 7.39
N THR A 21 7.75 -7.52 8.57
CA THR A 21 7.12 -6.42 9.31
C THR A 21 7.51 -5.08 8.69
N ASP A 22 6.67 -4.05 8.88
CA ASP A 22 6.94 -2.69 8.42
C ASP A 22 8.32 -2.19 8.91
N GLY A 23 8.63 -2.46 10.18
CA GLY A 23 9.93 -2.09 10.75
C GLY A 23 11.13 -2.81 10.13
N SER A 24 10.94 -4.04 9.61
CA SER A 24 11.99 -4.76 8.88
C SER A 24 12.20 -4.17 7.49
N LEU A 25 11.12 -3.81 6.80
CA LEU A 25 11.21 -3.15 5.49
C LEU A 25 11.77 -1.73 5.60
N LEU A 26 11.42 -0.99 6.65
CA LEU A 26 12.02 0.33 6.93
C LEU A 26 13.53 0.23 7.13
N ARG A 27 14.01 -0.81 7.80
CA ARG A 27 15.46 -1.04 7.95
C ARG A 27 16.11 -1.36 6.61
N GLU A 28 15.46 -2.17 5.77
CA GLU A 28 15.97 -2.49 4.45
C GLU A 28 16.05 -1.24 3.55
N LEU A 29 15.11 -0.29 3.67
CA LEU A 29 15.15 1.00 3.00
C LEU A 29 16.35 1.88 3.39
N LEU A 30 16.95 1.68 4.58
CA LEU A 30 18.17 2.37 4.96
C LEU A 30 19.40 1.83 4.20
N GLU A 31 19.40 0.55 3.84
CA GLU A 31 20.48 -0.12 3.11
C GLU A 31 20.28 -0.01 1.59
N ASP A 32 19.04 -0.15 1.12
CA ASP A 32 18.62 -0.04 -0.28
C ASP A 32 17.46 0.95 -0.41
N PRO A 33 17.74 2.25 -0.49
CA PRO A 33 16.71 3.31 -0.53
C PRO A 33 15.75 3.23 -1.71
N LEU A 34 16.08 2.50 -2.76
CA LEU A 34 15.25 2.32 -3.94
C LEU A 34 14.57 0.94 -3.99
N LEU A 35 14.82 0.07 -3.01
CA LEU A 35 14.27 -1.29 -2.97
C LEU A 35 14.51 -2.05 -4.29
N GLN A 36 15.74 -1.98 -4.82
CA GLN A 36 16.08 -2.52 -6.15
C GLN A 36 15.82 -4.02 -6.30
N LYS A 37 15.80 -4.75 -5.19
CA LYS A 37 15.55 -6.19 -5.15
C LYS A 37 14.09 -6.56 -5.39
N TYR A 38 13.16 -5.60 -5.27
CA TYR A 38 11.71 -5.87 -5.34
C TYR A 38 11.12 -5.26 -6.60
N SER A 39 10.21 -5.98 -7.25
CA SER A 39 9.37 -5.48 -8.34
C SER A 39 8.02 -4.96 -7.85
N ALA A 40 7.59 -5.43 -6.68
CA ALA A 40 6.37 -5.00 -6.03
C ALA A 40 6.51 -5.01 -4.50
N VAL A 41 5.84 -4.08 -3.84
CA VAL A 41 5.70 -4.01 -2.38
C VAL A 41 4.21 -3.92 -2.06
N MET A 42 3.75 -4.78 -1.15
CA MET A 42 2.38 -4.73 -0.63
C MET A 42 2.43 -4.34 0.84
N VAL A 43 1.72 -3.28 1.19
CA VAL A 43 1.48 -2.85 2.56
C VAL A 43 0.07 -3.27 2.93
N ASP A 44 -0.04 -4.24 3.82
CA ASP A 44 -1.31 -4.80 4.26
C ASP A 44 -1.79 -4.13 5.55
N GLU A 45 -3.10 -4.21 5.81
CA GLU A 45 -3.77 -3.64 6.99
C GLU A 45 -3.44 -2.14 7.22
N ALA A 46 -3.29 -1.37 6.15
CA ALA A 46 -2.89 0.04 6.22
C ALA A 46 -3.85 0.93 7.04
N HIS A 47 -5.08 0.46 7.30
CA HIS A 47 -6.06 1.14 8.12
C HIS A 47 -5.70 1.16 9.63
N GLU A 48 -4.80 0.29 10.08
CA GLU A 48 -4.33 0.33 11.48
C GLU A 48 -3.50 1.58 11.79
N ARG A 49 -2.97 2.27 10.77
CA ARG A 49 -2.27 3.54 10.89
C ARG A 49 -1.15 3.51 11.92
N SER A 50 -0.40 2.41 11.97
CA SER A 50 0.78 2.36 12.84
C SER A 50 1.82 3.40 12.41
N LEU A 51 2.63 3.90 13.34
CA LEU A 51 3.70 4.84 13.02
C LEU A 51 4.64 4.30 11.95
N ASN A 52 4.98 3.01 12.02
CA ASN A 52 5.86 2.39 11.03
C ASN A 52 5.19 2.31 9.65
N THR A 53 3.90 1.98 9.60
CA THR A 53 3.12 1.94 8.35
C THR A 53 3.06 3.32 7.70
N ASP A 54 2.76 4.37 8.48
CA ASP A 54 2.67 5.74 7.96
C ASP A 54 4.02 6.24 7.42
N VAL A 55 5.11 5.98 8.13
CA VAL A 55 6.47 6.31 7.67
C VAL A 55 6.83 5.53 6.41
N LEU A 56 6.50 4.23 6.39
CA LEU A 56 6.76 3.36 5.24
C LEU A 56 6.03 3.86 3.99
N LEU A 57 4.74 4.20 4.10
CA LEU A 57 3.96 4.75 2.99
C LEU A 57 4.56 6.05 2.45
N GLY A 58 5.01 6.96 3.35
CA GLY A 58 5.69 8.19 2.96
C GLY A 58 7.00 7.95 2.21
N LEU A 59 7.78 6.94 2.61
CA LEU A 59 9.02 6.56 1.92
C LEU A 59 8.74 5.87 0.59
N LEU A 60 7.76 4.95 0.54
CA LEU A 60 7.36 4.28 -0.70
C LEU A 60 6.88 5.28 -1.75
N LYS A 61 6.14 6.31 -1.35
CA LYS A 61 5.76 7.42 -2.23
C LYS A 61 6.98 8.10 -2.86
N LYS A 62 8.04 8.35 -2.09
CA LYS A 62 9.30 8.91 -2.61
C LYS A 62 10.05 7.94 -3.51
N VAL A 63 10.01 6.64 -3.21
CA VAL A 63 10.64 5.61 -4.03
C VAL A 63 9.97 5.51 -5.40
N THR A 64 8.63 5.51 -5.45
CA THR A 64 7.88 5.40 -6.71
C THR A 64 8.10 6.58 -7.66
N ARG A 65 8.47 7.74 -7.14
CA ARG A 65 8.89 8.89 -7.96
C ARG A 65 10.15 8.61 -8.77
N LYS A 66 11.14 7.98 -8.12
CA LYS A 66 12.45 7.69 -8.73
C LYS A 66 12.47 6.38 -9.49
N ARG A 67 11.57 5.48 -9.13
CA ARG A 67 11.51 4.12 -9.64
C ARG A 67 10.11 3.80 -10.14
N LYS A 68 9.82 4.22 -11.35
CA LYS A 68 8.48 4.12 -11.98
C LYS A 68 8.02 2.66 -12.20
N GLU A 69 8.94 1.71 -12.28
CA GLU A 69 8.64 0.29 -12.44
C GLU A 69 8.23 -0.41 -11.13
N LEU A 70 8.50 0.19 -9.96
CA LEU A 70 8.08 -0.40 -8.68
C LEU A 70 6.56 -0.27 -8.50
N ARG A 71 5.91 -1.40 -8.29
CA ARG A 71 4.47 -1.43 -7.97
C ARG A 71 4.26 -1.39 -6.47
N VAL A 72 3.49 -0.42 -5.99
CA VAL A 72 3.08 -0.33 -4.59
C VAL A 72 1.60 -0.66 -4.50
N ILE A 73 1.26 -1.63 -3.67
CA ILE A 73 -0.10 -2.08 -3.40
C ILE A 73 -0.40 -1.77 -1.94
N VAL A 74 -1.45 -1.02 -1.67
CA VAL A 74 -1.93 -0.72 -0.32
C VAL A 74 -3.24 -1.43 -0.10
N SER A 75 -3.28 -2.33 0.88
CA SER A 75 -4.48 -3.08 1.26
C SER A 75 -5.07 -2.52 2.55
N SER A 76 -6.37 -2.36 2.59
CA SER A 76 -7.10 -1.80 3.73
C SER A 76 -8.48 -2.42 3.83
N ALA A 77 -8.92 -2.73 5.05
CA ALA A 77 -10.28 -3.24 5.31
C ALA A 77 -11.33 -2.13 5.42
N THR A 78 -10.93 -0.87 5.50
CA THR A 78 -11.84 0.27 5.65
C THR A 78 -11.95 1.10 4.37
N ILE A 79 -12.96 1.99 4.32
CA ILE A 79 -13.38 2.79 3.16
C ILE A 79 -12.39 3.93 2.79
N ASP A 80 -11.26 4.05 3.48
CA ASP A 80 -10.29 5.15 3.32
C ASP A 80 -9.39 5.02 2.05
N ALA A 81 -9.80 4.19 1.09
CA ALA A 81 -9.06 3.98 -0.16
C ALA A 81 -8.89 5.28 -0.97
N GLU A 82 -9.86 6.20 -0.89
CA GLU A 82 -9.78 7.50 -1.55
C GLU A 82 -8.69 8.39 -0.96
N ALA A 83 -8.52 8.39 0.38
CA ALA A 83 -7.46 9.15 1.03
C ALA A 83 -6.06 8.62 0.63
N PHE A 84 -5.90 7.28 0.54
CA PHE A 84 -4.65 6.70 0.03
C PHE A 84 -4.42 7.03 -1.45
N ARG A 85 -5.46 6.98 -2.27
CA ARG A 85 -5.38 7.37 -3.68
C ARG A 85 -4.92 8.80 -3.83
N GLU A 86 -5.54 9.74 -3.11
CA GLU A 86 -5.17 11.14 -3.14
C GLU A 86 -3.77 11.39 -2.61
N PHE A 87 -3.38 10.71 -1.53
CA PHE A 87 -2.03 10.77 -1.00
C PHE A 87 -0.97 10.42 -2.04
N PHE A 88 -1.18 9.37 -2.83
CA PHE A 88 -0.22 8.97 -3.87
C PHE A 88 -0.34 9.82 -5.14
N ARG A 89 -1.51 10.41 -5.43
CA ARG A 89 -1.79 11.24 -6.60
C ARG A 89 -1.20 12.64 -6.49
N ALA A 90 -1.37 13.32 -5.36
CA ALA A 90 -1.11 14.76 -5.18
C ALA A 90 0.31 15.23 -5.60
N GLU A 91 1.27 14.30 -5.69
CA GLU A 91 2.63 14.63 -6.10
C GLU A 91 2.99 14.14 -7.51
N THR A 92 2.11 13.38 -8.14
CA THR A 92 2.28 12.99 -9.55
C THR A 92 1.98 14.18 -10.44
N GLU A 93 1.00 15.01 -10.06
CA GLU A 93 0.63 16.24 -10.77
C GLU A 93 1.71 17.33 -10.69
N GLU A 94 2.39 17.47 -9.52
CA GLU A 94 3.50 18.42 -9.39
C GLU A 94 4.70 18.05 -10.27
N LEU A 95 4.99 16.75 -10.41
CA LEU A 95 6.12 16.28 -11.24
C LEU A 95 5.83 16.35 -12.74
N GLU A 96 4.58 16.13 -13.16
CA GLU A 96 4.19 16.31 -14.56
C GLU A 96 4.36 17.79 -14.97
N LEU A 97 4.09 18.74 -14.07
CA LEU A 97 4.32 20.17 -14.32
C LEU A 97 5.82 20.51 -14.38
N GLU A 98 6.66 19.93 -13.51
CA GLU A 98 8.12 20.15 -13.52
C GLU A 98 8.77 19.48 -14.74
N GLU A 99 8.34 18.28 -15.14
CA GLU A 99 8.83 17.59 -16.34
C GLU A 99 8.41 18.35 -17.62
N ASP A 100 7.20 18.87 -17.68
CA ASP A 100 6.73 19.69 -18.81
C ASP A 100 7.50 21.02 -18.94
N GLU A 101 7.85 21.68 -17.82
CA GLU A 101 8.69 22.89 -17.83
C GLU A 101 10.12 22.59 -18.29
N GLU A 102 10.73 21.48 -17.86
CA GLU A 102 12.05 21.05 -18.30
C GLU A 102 12.07 20.59 -19.77
N GLU A 103 10.98 19.97 -20.26
CA GLU A 103 10.86 19.58 -21.67
C GLU A 103 10.66 20.80 -22.57
N GLU A 104 9.87 21.80 -22.15
CA GLU A 104 9.73 23.05 -22.90
C GLU A 104 11.04 23.82 -23.03
N GLU A 105 11.90 23.81 -22.01
CA GLU A 105 13.24 24.40 -22.13
C GLU A 105 14.15 23.61 -23.08
N LYS A 106 14.00 22.28 -23.14
CA LYS A 106 14.78 21.40 -24.03
C LYS A 106 14.28 21.45 -25.47
N GLU A 107 12.96 21.58 -25.70
CA GLU A 107 12.37 21.73 -27.05
C GLU A 107 12.70 23.06 -27.72
N LYS A 108 12.85 24.14 -26.95
CA LYS A 108 13.35 25.43 -27.50
C LYS A 108 14.76 25.32 -28.06
N LYS A 109 15.51 24.24 -27.75
CA LYS A 109 16.87 23.96 -28.25
C LYS A 109 16.96 22.90 -29.36
N LYS A 110 15.86 22.17 -29.66
CA LYS A 110 15.84 21.13 -30.70
C LYS A 110 14.55 21.19 -31.52
N LYS A 111 14.55 21.95 -32.60
CA LYS A 111 13.57 21.75 -33.69
C LYS A 111 14.03 20.57 -34.55
N GLY A 112 13.24 19.51 -34.56
CA GLY A 112 13.38 18.44 -35.54
C GLY A 112 12.76 17.12 -35.09
N ASN A 113 11.64 16.78 -35.75
CA ASN A 113 10.98 15.49 -35.91
C ASN A 113 10.02 14.97 -34.82
N ASP A 114 8.80 15.05 -35.24
CA ASP A 114 7.58 14.35 -34.87
C ASP A 114 7.76 12.84 -34.77
N ASP A 115 7.43 12.26 -33.62
CA ASP A 115 6.90 10.88 -33.54
C ASP A 115 6.20 10.70 -32.17
N GLY A 116 4.87 10.61 -32.23
CA GLY A 116 4.02 9.83 -31.36
C GLY A 116 4.10 10.09 -29.85
N LYS A 117 3.36 11.07 -29.33
CA LYS A 117 3.01 11.16 -27.89
C LYS A 117 2.35 9.85 -27.43
N PHE A 118 3.15 8.92 -26.94
CA PHE A 118 2.67 7.83 -26.09
C PHE A 118 2.41 8.43 -24.71
N SER A 119 1.18 8.88 -24.46
CA SER A 119 0.70 9.28 -23.14
C SER A 119 0.89 8.09 -22.20
N SER A 120 1.97 8.10 -21.43
CA SER A 120 2.27 7.09 -20.44
C SER A 120 1.25 7.18 -19.30
N SER A 121 0.22 6.37 -19.38
CA SER A 121 -0.74 6.13 -18.28
C SER A 121 -0.10 5.33 -17.12
N TYR A 122 1.22 5.29 -17.05
CA TYR A 122 1.97 4.69 -15.97
C TYR A 122 2.10 5.69 -14.82
N GLY A 123 1.36 5.47 -13.73
CA GLY A 123 1.58 6.21 -12.50
C GLY A 123 0.34 6.72 -11.78
N GLN A 124 -0.84 6.70 -12.39
CA GLN A 124 -2.04 7.09 -11.67
C GLN A 124 -2.49 5.99 -10.69
N PRO A 125 -2.69 6.32 -9.39
CA PRO A 125 -3.15 5.34 -8.42
C PRO A 125 -4.59 4.92 -8.73
N ALA A 126 -4.83 3.60 -8.77
CA ALA A 126 -6.14 3.01 -9.00
C ALA A 126 -6.68 2.36 -7.72
N ILE A 127 -7.98 2.41 -7.53
CA ILE A 127 -8.67 1.70 -6.46
C ILE A 127 -9.27 0.43 -7.03
N LEU A 128 -8.97 -0.70 -6.38
CA LEU A 128 -9.57 -1.98 -6.66
C LEU A 128 -10.38 -2.42 -5.43
N SER A 129 -11.70 -2.51 -5.58
CA SER A 129 -12.58 -3.04 -4.54
C SER A 129 -12.76 -4.54 -4.74
N VAL A 130 -12.45 -5.30 -3.69
CA VAL A 130 -12.71 -6.75 -3.65
C VAL A 130 -13.95 -6.98 -2.80
N GLU A 131 -15.06 -7.28 -3.44
CA GLU A 131 -16.29 -7.64 -2.72
C GLU A 131 -16.14 -9.02 -2.09
N GLY A 132 -15.91 -9.03 -0.78
CA GLY A 132 -15.96 -10.25 0.03
C GLY A 132 -17.39 -10.71 0.21
N ARG A 133 -17.79 -11.83 -0.40
CA ARG A 133 -19.02 -12.49 -0.02
C ARG A 133 -18.84 -13.14 1.35
N ARG A 134 -19.74 -12.85 2.30
CA ARG A 134 -19.75 -13.57 3.57
C ARG A 134 -19.87 -15.07 3.30
N GLN A 135 -18.90 -15.83 3.77
CA GLN A 135 -18.88 -17.29 3.58
C GLN A 135 -19.99 -17.99 4.36
N HIS A 136 -20.44 -17.35 5.46
CA HIS A 136 -21.46 -17.89 6.33
C HIS A 136 -22.55 -16.85 6.61
N PRO A 137 -23.82 -17.27 6.76
CA PRO A 137 -24.89 -16.37 7.15
C PRO A 137 -24.67 -15.87 8.58
N VAL A 138 -24.76 -14.55 8.76
CA VAL A 138 -24.66 -13.91 10.08
C VAL A 138 -26.06 -13.45 10.48
N ARG A 139 -26.53 -13.95 11.64
CA ARG A 139 -27.75 -13.48 12.27
C ARG A 139 -27.39 -12.65 13.50
N THR A 140 -27.99 -11.48 13.61
CA THR A 140 -27.78 -10.59 14.76
C THR A 140 -28.95 -10.72 15.70
N PHE A 141 -28.69 -10.98 16.97
CA PHE A 141 -29.66 -11.03 18.03
C PHE A 141 -29.33 -9.94 19.06
N TYR A 142 -30.35 -9.38 19.66
CA TYR A 142 -30.23 -8.37 20.70
C TYR A 142 -30.81 -8.92 22.00
N SER A 143 -30.18 -8.55 23.14
CA SER A 143 -30.80 -8.86 24.44
C SER A 143 -31.98 -7.94 24.69
N GLU A 144 -33.08 -8.49 25.24
CA GLU A 144 -34.27 -7.72 25.60
C GLU A 144 -34.04 -6.81 26.80
N GLU A 145 -33.11 -7.18 27.69
CA GLU A 145 -32.76 -6.45 28.90
C GLU A 145 -31.27 -6.09 28.96
N PRO A 146 -30.91 -5.01 29.69
CA PRO A 146 -29.51 -4.65 29.89
C PRO A 146 -28.72 -5.76 30.59
N VAL A 147 -27.55 -6.10 30.07
CA VAL A 147 -26.70 -7.15 30.60
C VAL A 147 -25.74 -6.58 31.65
N ALA A 148 -25.87 -7.02 32.91
CA ALA A 148 -25.04 -6.53 34.01
C ALA A 148 -23.56 -6.96 33.90
N ASN A 149 -23.29 -8.16 33.36
CA ASN A 149 -21.95 -8.67 33.13
C ASN A 149 -21.83 -9.24 31.71
N TYR A 150 -21.33 -8.40 30.80
CA TYR A 150 -21.22 -8.77 29.39
C TYR A 150 -20.24 -9.92 29.13
N VAL A 151 -19.18 -10.06 29.95
CA VAL A 151 -18.19 -11.15 29.78
C VAL A 151 -18.83 -12.51 30.04
N LYS A 152 -19.59 -12.60 31.15
CA LYS A 152 -20.30 -13.83 31.51
C LYS A 152 -21.39 -14.17 30.46
N ALA A 153 -22.18 -13.18 30.08
CA ALA A 153 -23.23 -13.36 29.07
C ALA A 153 -22.68 -13.75 27.70
N SER A 154 -21.55 -13.17 27.28
CA SER A 154 -20.87 -13.55 26.02
C SER A 154 -20.36 -14.99 26.06
N ALA A 155 -19.78 -15.42 27.18
CA ALA A 155 -19.32 -16.78 27.36
C ALA A 155 -20.49 -17.79 27.34
N GLU A 156 -21.57 -17.48 28.03
CA GLU A 156 -22.80 -18.30 28.05
C GLU A 156 -23.43 -18.38 26.64
N CYS A 157 -23.49 -17.27 25.93
CA CYS A 157 -23.97 -17.22 24.54
C CYS A 157 -23.12 -18.10 23.62
N ALA A 158 -21.79 -18.00 23.71
CA ALA A 158 -20.88 -18.78 22.88
C ALA A 158 -20.96 -20.31 23.15
N ILE A 159 -21.31 -20.71 24.37
CA ILE A 159 -21.47 -22.12 24.72
C ILE A 159 -22.82 -22.69 24.21
N ASN A 160 -23.81 -21.82 24.06
CA ASN A 160 -25.17 -22.23 23.68
C ASN A 160 -25.45 -22.14 22.16
N ILE A 161 -24.46 -21.78 21.35
CA ILE A 161 -24.53 -21.82 19.88
C ILE A 161 -24.08 -23.19 19.37
#